data_a081a8d2fbafa3fdfd6b2b9ecc6489ca
#
_entry.id   a081a8d2fbafa3fdfd6b2b9ecc6489ca
#
_cell.length_a   1.000
_cell.length_b   1.000
_cell.length_c   1.000
_cell.angle_alpha   90.00
_cell.angle_beta   90.00
_cell.angle_gamma   90.00
#
_symmetry.space_group_name_H-M   'P 1'
#
loop_
_entity.id
_entity.type
_entity.pdbx_description
1 polymer ?
#
loop_
_entity_poly.entity_id
_entity_poly.type
_entity_poly.pdbx_seq_one_letter_code
_entity_poly.pdbx_strand_id
1 'polypeptide(L)'
;MGARFKTEGITLKKGDLIMALTSNQHVLDWVKEMEELMTPDKTIWIDGSEGQLRALREQAFATGELTELNQEELPGCVLHHTAKNDVARVEDRTFICTSNKADDCMMVNWMDPNEMKAKLLPLYKNVMAGRTMYVIPYCMGPIGSPFSKVGIELTDSIYVVLNMDIMTRMGQQALDQLGD
;
A
#
# COMPACT_ATOMS: atom_id res chain seq x y z
N MET A 1 24.58 -14.08 31.79
CA MET A 1 24.02 -15.33 31.21
C MET A 1 23.03 -14.89 30.13
N GLY A 2 23.50 -14.71 28.90
CA GLY A 2 22.73 -14.14 27.81
C GLY A 2 21.95 -15.21 27.07
N ALA A 3 20.65 -15.12 27.06
CA ALA A 3 19.79 -15.96 26.24
C ALA A 3 19.82 -15.44 24.78
N ARG A 4 20.48 -16.17 23.90
CA ARG A 4 20.36 -15.99 22.46
C ARG A 4 19.00 -16.50 22.01
N PHE A 5 18.10 -15.60 21.65
CA PHE A 5 16.92 -15.95 20.86
C PHE A 5 17.37 -16.24 19.43
N LYS A 6 17.24 -17.48 19.01
CA LYS A 6 17.32 -17.86 17.59
C LYS A 6 16.03 -17.39 16.92
N THR A 7 16.14 -16.36 16.12
CA THR A 7 15.12 -16.00 15.13
C THR A 7 15.26 -16.96 13.95
N GLU A 8 14.38 -17.94 13.86
CA GLU A 8 14.19 -18.68 12.61
C GLU A 8 13.53 -17.71 11.62
N GLY A 9 14.33 -17.19 10.71
CA GLY A 9 13.84 -16.35 9.61
C GLY A 9 12.87 -17.16 8.75
N ILE A 10 11.64 -16.69 8.60
CA ILE A 10 10.69 -17.21 7.64
C ILE A 10 11.24 -16.88 6.25
N THR A 11 11.97 -17.82 5.67
CA THR A 11 12.40 -17.75 4.27
C THR A 11 11.24 -18.21 3.41
N LEU A 12 10.43 -17.27 2.93
CA LEU A 12 9.38 -17.56 1.96
C LEU A 12 10.04 -18.05 0.65
N LYS A 13 9.73 -19.27 0.24
CA LYS A 13 10.25 -19.86 -1.00
C LYS A 13 9.54 -19.23 -2.21
N LYS A 14 10.27 -19.09 -3.32
CA LYS A 14 9.72 -18.71 -4.61
C LYS A 14 8.64 -19.72 -5.00
N GLY A 15 7.36 -19.32 -4.94
CA GLY A 15 6.23 -20.20 -5.24
C GLY A 15 5.18 -20.32 -4.15
N ASP A 16 5.34 -19.72 -2.98
CA ASP A 16 4.25 -19.61 -2.01
C ASP A 16 3.20 -18.66 -2.60
N LEU A 17 2.13 -19.23 -3.16
CA LEU A 17 0.91 -18.50 -3.48
C LEU A 17 0.40 -17.93 -2.16
N ILE A 18 0.67 -16.65 -1.89
CA ILE A 18 0.02 -15.97 -0.78
C ILE A 18 -1.43 -15.85 -1.20
N MET A 19 -2.30 -16.65 -0.58
CA MET A 19 -3.73 -16.66 -0.87
C MET A 19 -4.26 -15.23 -0.73
N ALA A 20 -5.04 -14.80 -1.73
CA ALA A 20 -5.82 -13.58 -1.62
C ALA A 20 -6.69 -13.64 -0.36
N LEU A 21 -6.77 -12.54 0.35
CA LEU A 21 -7.52 -12.45 1.62
C LEU A 21 -9.03 -12.28 1.43
N THR A 22 -9.51 -12.24 0.19
CA THR A 22 -10.92 -12.00 -0.16
C THR A 22 -11.40 -12.93 -1.27
N SER A 23 -12.70 -13.17 -1.32
CA SER A 23 -13.43 -13.79 -2.43
C SER A 23 -14.07 -12.76 -3.37
N ASN A 24 -14.02 -11.47 -3.05
CA ASN A 24 -14.58 -10.43 -3.88
C ASN A 24 -13.91 -10.39 -5.26
N GLN A 25 -14.67 -10.81 -6.29
CA GLN A 25 -14.14 -10.99 -7.63
C GLN A 25 -13.67 -9.67 -8.26
N HIS A 26 -14.34 -8.56 -7.98
CA HIS A 26 -13.93 -7.24 -8.50
C HIS A 26 -12.55 -6.82 -7.99
N VAL A 27 -12.27 -7.10 -6.71
CA VAL A 27 -10.95 -6.83 -6.11
C VAL A 27 -9.89 -7.73 -6.74
N LEU A 28 -10.19 -9.03 -6.85
CA LEU A 28 -9.25 -10.00 -7.43
C LEU A 28 -8.91 -9.69 -8.88
N ASP A 29 -9.90 -9.37 -9.70
CA ASP A 29 -9.72 -9.03 -11.12
C ASP A 29 -8.87 -7.77 -11.26
N TRP A 30 -9.15 -6.74 -10.45
CA TRP A 30 -8.38 -5.50 -10.49
C TRP A 30 -6.93 -5.69 -10.03
N VAL A 31 -6.69 -6.42 -8.95
CA VAL A 31 -5.31 -6.71 -8.49
C VAL A 31 -4.56 -7.48 -9.55
N LYS A 32 -5.20 -8.46 -10.19
CA LYS A 32 -4.59 -9.23 -11.28
C LYS A 32 -4.27 -8.35 -12.50
N GLU A 33 -5.17 -7.44 -12.89
CA GLU A 33 -4.90 -6.46 -13.96
C GLU A 33 -3.66 -5.61 -13.64
N MET A 34 -3.52 -5.18 -12.39
CA MET A 34 -2.36 -4.40 -11.96
C MET A 34 -1.07 -5.24 -11.89
N GLU A 35 -1.15 -6.51 -11.49
CA GLU A 35 -0.01 -7.44 -11.56
C GLU A 35 0.49 -7.61 -12.99
N GLU A 36 -0.42 -7.82 -13.93
CA GLU A 36 -0.10 -7.97 -15.36
C GLU A 36 0.51 -6.69 -15.95
N LEU A 37 0.02 -5.52 -15.52
CA LEU A 37 0.51 -4.22 -15.98
C LEU A 37 1.87 -3.85 -15.39
N MET A 38 2.02 -3.98 -14.07
CA MET A 38 3.19 -3.51 -13.33
C MET A 38 4.29 -4.55 -13.17
N THR A 39 3.98 -5.83 -13.39
CA THR A 39 4.90 -6.97 -13.37
C THR A 39 5.79 -7.07 -12.12
N PRO A 40 5.22 -7.08 -10.90
CA PRO A 40 6.01 -7.28 -9.69
C PRO A 40 6.61 -8.68 -9.64
N ASP A 41 7.77 -8.83 -8.99
CA ASP A 41 8.38 -10.15 -8.74
C ASP A 41 7.58 -10.95 -7.71
N LYS A 42 6.84 -10.26 -6.84
CA LYS A 42 6.05 -10.85 -5.77
C LYS A 42 4.90 -9.91 -5.39
N THR A 43 3.74 -10.50 -5.10
CA THR A 43 2.59 -9.80 -4.50
C THR A 43 2.35 -10.30 -3.09
N ILE A 44 2.18 -9.39 -2.14
CA ILE A 44 1.90 -9.70 -0.73
C ILE A 44 0.64 -8.97 -0.31
N TRP A 45 -0.36 -9.72 0.12
CA TRP A 45 -1.54 -9.16 0.76
C TRP A 45 -1.25 -8.82 2.22
N ILE A 46 -1.68 -7.64 2.63
CA ILE A 46 -1.52 -7.17 4.01
C ILE A 46 -2.77 -7.54 4.81
N ASP A 47 -2.59 -8.46 5.75
CA ASP A 47 -3.66 -8.95 6.62
C ASP A 47 -3.90 -8.07 7.85
N GLY A 48 -2.96 -7.15 8.15
CA GLY A 48 -3.01 -6.25 9.30
C GLY A 48 -2.62 -6.91 10.62
N SER A 49 -2.07 -8.12 10.61
CA SER A 49 -1.60 -8.78 11.83
C SER A 49 -0.33 -8.13 12.37
N GLU A 50 -0.22 -8.07 13.71
CA GLU A 50 0.99 -7.57 14.39
C GLU A 50 2.25 -8.33 13.96
N GLY A 51 2.12 -9.64 13.69
CA GLY A 51 3.22 -10.48 13.23
C GLY A 51 3.75 -10.06 11.87
N GLN A 52 2.87 -9.81 10.90
CA GLN A 52 3.22 -9.36 9.57
C GLN A 52 3.83 -7.95 9.62
N LEU A 53 3.21 -7.02 10.35
CA LEU A 53 3.69 -5.64 10.47
C LEU A 53 5.06 -5.56 11.16
N ARG A 54 5.30 -6.41 12.17
CA ARG A 54 6.60 -6.51 12.83
C ARG A 54 7.69 -6.99 11.86
N ALA A 55 7.41 -8.05 11.10
CA ALA A 55 8.34 -8.57 10.11
C ALA A 55 8.67 -7.54 9.02
N LEU A 56 7.66 -6.77 8.55
CA LEU A 56 7.87 -5.68 7.60
C LEU A 56 8.71 -4.55 8.20
N ARG A 57 8.50 -4.18 9.45
CA ARG A 57 9.31 -3.19 10.15
C ARG A 57 10.77 -3.63 10.29
N GLU A 58 11.02 -4.89 10.65
CA GLU A 58 12.37 -5.47 10.70
C GLU A 58 13.04 -5.44 9.31
N GLN A 59 12.28 -5.78 8.27
CA GLN A 59 12.77 -5.69 6.89
C GLN A 59 13.11 -4.25 6.50
N ALA A 60 12.28 -3.27 6.84
CA ALA A 60 12.51 -1.86 6.53
C ALA A 60 13.78 -1.31 7.22
N PHE A 61 14.08 -1.74 8.44
CA PHE A 61 15.36 -1.45 9.10
C PHE A 61 16.54 -2.12 8.39
N ALA A 62 16.40 -3.38 8.01
CA ALA A 62 17.46 -4.13 7.34
C ALA A 62 17.80 -3.55 5.94
N THR A 63 16.83 -3.00 5.24
CA THR A 63 17.02 -2.35 3.93
C THR A 63 17.44 -0.88 4.02
N GLY A 64 17.36 -0.26 5.20
CA GLY A 64 17.62 1.16 5.40
C GLY A 64 16.45 2.08 4.99
N GLU A 65 15.28 1.53 4.68
CA GLU A 65 14.05 2.30 4.43
C GLU A 65 13.60 3.04 5.68
N LEU A 66 13.83 2.43 6.86
CA LEU A 66 13.66 3.07 8.17
C LEU A 66 14.99 3.13 8.91
N THR A 67 15.18 4.21 9.66
CA THR A 67 16.30 4.40 10.60
C THR A 67 15.76 4.57 12.01
N GLU A 68 16.29 3.82 12.95
CA GLU A 68 15.93 3.95 14.36
C GLU A 68 16.48 5.24 14.95
N LEU A 69 15.65 5.99 15.65
CA LEU A 69 16.07 7.17 16.39
C LEU A 69 16.57 6.79 17.80
N ASN A 70 17.05 7.78 18.57
CA ASN A 70 17.45 7.54 19.95
C ASN A 70 16.25 7.08 20.78
N GLN A 71 16.24 5.79 21.12
CA GLN A 71 15.12 5.16 21.82
C GLN A 71 15.02 5.50 23.30
N GLU A 72 16.06 6.09 23.89
CA GLU A 72 16.00 6.62 25.27
C GLU A 72 15.18 7.92 25.33
N GLU A 73 15.33 8.77 24.30
CA GLU A 73 14.63 10.06 24.21
C GLU A 73 13.30 9.96 23.45
N LEU A 74 13.23 9.09 22.42
CA LEU A 74 12.12 8.95 21.48
C LEU A 74 11.72 7.48 21.34
N PRO A 75 11.15 6.84 22.36
CA PRO A 75 10.78 5.43 22.33
C PRO A 75 9.81 5.10 21.20
N GLY A 76 10.13 4.10 20.38
CA GLY A 76 9.31 3.66 19.25
C GLY A 76 9.36 4.55 18.01
N CYS A 77 10.08 5.69 18.04
CA CYS A 77 10.19 6.60 16.91
C CYS A 77 11.23 6.12 15.90
N VAL A 78 10.90 6.30 14.64
CA VAL A 78 11.74 5.96 13.50
C VAL A 78 11.77 7.13 12.51
N LEU A 79 12.81 7.18 11.69
CA LEU A 79 12.96 8.15 10.62
C LEU A 79 12.88 7.48 9.27
N HIS A 80 12.11 8.06 8.36
CA HIS A 80 12.12 7.77 6.93
C HIS A 80 12.48 9.03 6.14
N HIS A 81 13.31 8.86 5.12
CA HIS A 81 13.66 9.93 4.19
C HIS A 81 13.20 9.57 2.78
N THR A 82 12.40 10.44 2.19
CA THR A 82 12.08 10.38 0.76
C THR A 82 13.18 11.03 -0.09
N ALA A 83 13.14 10.83 -1.41
CA ALA A 83 14.06 11.48 -2.33
C ALA A 83 13.88 13.00 -2.30
N LYS A 84 14.97 13.76 -2.57
CA LYS A 84 14.95 15.25 -2.53
C LYS A 84 13.95 15.87 -3.52
N ASN A 85 13.59 15.15 -4.58
CA ASN A 85 12.63 15.57 -5.59
C ASN A 85 11.20 15.06 -5.32
N ASP A 86 10.98 14.41 -4.19
CA ASP A 86 9.65 14.02 -3.75
C ASP A 86 8.92 15.26 -3.22
N VAL A 87 7.94 15.75 -4.00
CA VAL A 87 7.22 17.01 -3.74
C VAL A 87 5.78 16.69 -3.42
N ALA A 88 5.31 17.14 -2.26
CA ALA A 88 3.96 16.90 -1.76
C ALA A 88 2.86 17.69 -2.49
N ARG A 89 3.22 18.76 -3.24
CA ARG A 89 2.27 19.64 -3.91
C ARG A 89 2.66 19.83 -5.36
N VAL A 90 1.75 19.43 -6.25
CA VAL A 90 1.88 19.52 -7.71
C VAL A 90 0.53 19.89 -8.31
N GLU A 91 0.02 21.05 -7.98
CA GLU A 91 -1.32 21.51 -8.37
C GLU A 91 -1.51 21.52 -9.88
N ASP A 92 -0.48 21.86 -10.63
CA ASP A 92 -0.44 21.87 -12.10
C ASP A 92 -0.60 20.48 -12.73
N ARG A 93 -0.31 19.42 -11.97
CA ARG A 93 -0.39 18.01 -12.38
C ARG A 93 -1.45 17.21 -11.61
N THR A 94 -2.27 17.88 -10.81
CA THR A 94 -3.37 17.26 -10.07
C THR A 94 -4.66 17.40 -10.85
N PHE A 95 -5.36 16.30 -11.08
CA PHE A 95 -6.57 16.25 -11.90
C PHE A 95 -7.70 15.52 -11.18
N ILE A 96 -8.91 16.03 -11.36
CA ILE A 96 -10.14 15.28 -11.12
C ILE A 96 -10.59 14.66 -12.44
N CYS A 97 -10.98 13.38 -12.40
CA CYS A 97 -11.39 12.62 -13.56
C CYS A 97 -12.78 12.03 -13.35
N THR A 98 -13.79 12.88 -13.47
CA THR A 98 -15.20 12.48 -13.41
C THR A 98 -15.74 12.26 -14.82
N SER A 99 -16.72 11.37 -14.97
CA SER A 99 -17.40 11.12 -16.25
C SER A 99 -18.20 12.31 -16.75
N ASN A 100 -18.57 13.24 -15.86
CA ASN A 100 -19.26 14.47 -16.20
C ASN A 100 -18.40 15.66 -15.75
N LYS A 101 -17.99 16.50 -16.70
CA LYS A 101 -17.21 17.70 -16.42
C LYS A 101 -17.91 18.70 -15.47
N ALA A 102 -19.24 18.67 -15.41
CA ALA A 102 -19.98 19.53 -14.47
C ALA A 102 -19.73 19.18 -12.99
N ASP A 103 -19.18 17.99 -12.70
CA ASP A 103 -18.81 17.57 -11.36
C ASP A 103 -17.37 18.01 -10.99
N ASP A 104 -16.76 18.85 -11.84
CA ASP A 104 -15.45 19.46 -11.55
C ASP A 104 -15.54 20.38 -10.34
N CYS A 105 -14.64 20.17 -9.38
CA CYS A 105 -14.47 21.11 -8.29
C CYS A 105 -13.41 22.14 -8.68
N MET A 106 -13.70 23.35 -8.92
CA MET A 106 -12.83 24.46 -9.38
C MET A 106 -11.45 24.61 -8.69
N MET A 107 -11.04 23.65 -7.87
CA MET A 107 -9.78 23.68 -7.11
C MET A 107 -8.60 22.98 -7.78
N VAL A 108 -8.85 22.13 -8.79
CA VAL A 108 -7.83 21.35 -9.51
C VAL A 108 -8.22 21.24 -10.98
N ASN A 109 -7.30 20.73 -11.81
CA ASN A 109 -7.58 20.51 -13.22
C ASN A 109 -8.57 19.36 -13.42
N TRP A 110 -9.36 19.42 -14.49
CA TRP A 110 -10.22 18.31 -14.91
C TRP A 110 -9.68 17.66 -16.19
N MET A 111 -9.82 16.35 -16.28
CA MET A 111 -9.54 15.58 -17.48
C MET A 111 -10.53 14.43 -17.61
N ASP A 112 -10.89 14.08 -18.87
CA ASP A 112 -11.70 12.89 -19.14
C ASP A 112 -11.00 11.62 -18.58
N PRO A 113 -11.72 10.72 -17.89
CA PRO A 113 -11.13 9.51 -17.30
C PRO A 113 -10.40 8.62 -18.32
N ASN A 114 -10.90 8.50 -19.56
CA ASN A 114 -10.28 7.66 -20.58
C ASN A 114 -8.99 8.30 -21.12
N GLU A 115 -8.98 9.63 -21.28
CA GLU A 115 -7.77 10.36 -21.64
C GLU A 115 -6.70 10.23 -20.55
N MET A 116 -7.08 10.35 -19.29
CA MET A 116 -6.15 10.18 -18.17
C MET A 116 -5.61 8.76 -18.10
N LYS A 117 -6.46 7.74 -18.23
CA LYS A 117 -6.03 6.33 -18.29
C LYS A 117 -5.04 6.10 -19.45
N ALA A 118 -5.32 6.63 -20.62
CA ALA A 118 -4.43 6.50 -21.77
C ALA A 118 -3.05 7.13 -21.53
N LYS A 119 -2.97 8.19 -20.72
CA LYS A 119 -1.70 8.82 -20.31
C LYS A 119 -0.97 8.06 -19.22
N LEU A 120 -1.70 7.53 -18.23
CA LEU A 120 -1.10 6.92 -17.05
C LEU A 120 -0.68 5.46 -17.27
N LEU A 121 -1.50 4.63 -17.92
CA LEU A 121 -1.19 3.20 -18.10
C LEU A 121 0.19 2.92 -18.70
N PRO A 122 0.68 3.67 -19.73
CA PRO A 122 2.03 3.47 -20.23
C PRO A 122 3.13 3.74 -19.19
N LEU A 123 2.88 4.64 -18.22
CA LEU A 123 3.84 4.97 -17.15
C LEU A 123 3.89 3.89 -16.08
N TYR A 124 2.79 3.15 -15.89
CA TYR A 124 2.72 2.04 -14.94
C TYR A 124 3.30 0.73 -15.49
N LYS A 125 3.49 0.65 -16.81
CA LYS A 125 3.97 -0.59 -17.43
C LYS A 125 5.33 -1.01 -16.88
N ASN A 126 5.40 -2.21 -16.30
CA ASN A 126 6.59 -2.82 -15.71
C ASN A 126 7.25 -2.00 -14.58
N VAL A 127 6.54 -1.06 -13.97
CA VAL A 127 7.11 -0.16 -12.95
C VAL A 127 7.55 -0.87 -11.68
N MET A 128 6.96 -2.04 -11.39
CA MET A 128 7.29 -2.85 -10.22
C MET A 128 8.20 -4.05 -10.53
N ALA A 129 8.77 -4.15 -11.72
CA ALA A 129 9.72 -5.21 -12.05
C ALA A 129 10.93 -5.19 -11.09
N GLY A 130 11.28 -6.34 -10.51
CA GLY A 130 12.32 -6.44 -9.47
C GLY A 130 11.85 -6.05 -8.07
N ARG A 131 10.56 -5.75 -7.85
CA ARG A 131 10.01 -5.26 -6.59
C ARG A 131 8.90 -6.16 -6.06
N THR A 132 8.55 -5.95 -4.79
CA THR A 132 7.38 -6.55 -4.16
C THR A 132 6.23 -5.56 -4.21
N MET A 133 5.06 -5.99 -4.70
CA MET A 133 3.82 -5.25 -4.61
C MET A 133 3.08 -5.65 -3.33
N TYR A 134 2.79 -4.69 -2.48
CA TYR A 134 1.93 -4.86 -1.31
C TYR A 134 0.50 -4.46 -1.67
N VAL A 135 -0.45 -5.35 -1.40
CA VAL A 135 -1.87 -5.11 -1.57
C VAL A 135 -2.45 -4.81 -0.19
N ILE A 136 -2.88 -3.58 0.02
CA ILE A 136 -3.31 -3.06 1.32
C ILE A 136 -4.82 -2.82 1.30
N PRO A 137 -5.64 -3.73 1.84
CA PRO A 137 -7.04 -3.43 2.12
C PRO A 137 -7.11 -2.45 3.29
N TYR A 138 -7.88 -1.38 3.14
CA TYR A 138 -8.03 -0.39 4.20
C TYR A 138 -9.44 0.17 4.28
N CYS A 139 -9.82 0.65 5.45
CA CYS A 139 -11.08 1.34 5.70
C CYS A 139 -10.81 2.72 6.32
N MET A 140 -11.27 3.76 5.67
CA MET A 140 -11.30 5.10 6.22
C MET A 140 -12.57 5.26 7.06
N GLY A 141 -12.38 5.66 8.31
CA GLY A 141 -13.46 5.73 9.30
C GLY A 141 -13.63 4.43 10.10
N PRO A 142 -14.55 4.40 11.08
CA PRO A 142 -14.80 3.23 11.91
C PRO A 142 -15.40 2.09 11.10
N ILE A 143 -14.92 0.87 11.34
CA ILE A 143 -15.54 -0.36 10.79
C ILE A 143 -17.02 -0.42 11.21
N GLY A 144 -17.90 -0.79 10.30
CA GLY A 144 -19.35 -0.86 10.51
C GLY A 144 -20.09 0.47 10.40
N SER A 145 -19.39 1.58 10.22
CA SER A 145 -20.03 2.88 10.02
C SER A 145 -20.58 3.03 8.59
N PRO A 146 -21.80 3.58 8.40
CA PRO A 146 -22.33 3.87 7.05
C PRO A 146 -21.55 4.95 6.31
N PHE A 147 -20.70 5.70 6.99
CA PHE A 147 -19.86 6.74 6.41
C PHE A 147 -18.43 6.25 6.09
N SER A 148 -18.08 5.05 6.51
CA SER A 148 -16.76 4.48 6.21
C SER A 148 -16.60 4.19 4.72
N LYS A 149 -15.36 4.26 4.23
CA LYS A 149 -15.00 3.95 2.85
C LYS A 149 -13.91 2.90 2.84
N VAL A 150 -14.17 1.81 2.15
CA VAL A 150 -13.19 0.74 1.95
C VAL A 150 -12.47 0.97 0.62
N GLY A 151 -11.17 0.74 0.61
CA GLY A 151 -10.33 0.81 -0.58
C GLY A 151 -9.24 -0.25 -0.55
N ILE A 152 -8.59 -0.42 -1.70
CA ILE A 152 -7.39 -1.24 -1.86
C ILE A 152 -6.29 -0.32 -2.37
N GLU A 153 -5.17 -0.29 -1.69
CA GLU A 153 -3.97 0.45 -2.13
C GLU A 153 -2.90 -0.53 -2.61
N LEU A 154 -2.18 -0.16 -3.65
CA LEU A 154 -1.04 -0.90 -4.17
C LEU A 154 0.22 -0.05 -4.01
N THR A 155 1.25 -0.61 -3.40
CA THR A 155 2.52 0.09 -3.19
C THR A 155 3.69 -0.90 -3.22
N ASP A 156 4.89 -0.41 -3.48
CA ASP A 156 6.14 -1.15 -3.33
C ASP A 156 6.95 -0.72 -2.08
N SER A 157 6.41 0.21 -1.29
CA SER A 157 7.06 0.77 -0.09
C SER A 157 6.52 0.16 1.19
N ILE A 158 7.42 -0.41 2.01
CA ILE A 158 7.08 -0.87 3.36
C ILE A 158 6.70 0.32 4.25
N TYR A 159 7.33 1.49 4.05
CA TYR A 159 6.98 2.70 4.78
C TYR A 159 5.49 3.06 4.59
N VAL A 160 4.96 2.94 3.37
CA VAL A 160 3.54 3.19 3.09
C VAL A 160 2.67 2.18 3.85
N VAL A 161 3.00 0.89 3.82
CA VAL A 161 2.26 -0.14 4.58
C VAL A 161 2.17 0.21 6.06
N LEU A 162 3.30 0.57 6.68
CA LEU A 162 3.37 0.87 8.11
C LEU A 162 2.62 2.17 8.47
N ASN A 163 2.57 3.15 7.57
CA ASN A 163 1.78 4.37 7.78
C ASN A 163 0.27 4.13 7.60
N MET A 164 -0.12 3.27 6.68
CA MET A 164 -1.53 2.90 6.51
C MET A 164 -2.10 2.24 7.76
N ASP A 165 -1.29 1.46 8.51
CA ASP A 165 -1.68 0.91 9.80
C ASP A 165 -2.00 1.99 10.84
N ILE A 166 -1.24 3.08 10.86
CA ILE A 166 -1.46 4.21 11.78
C ILE A 166 -2.68 5.04 11.37
N MET A 167 -2.88 5.25 10.07
CA MET A 167 -3.84 6.20 9.53
C MET A 167 -5.23 5.60 9.26
N THR A 168 -5.34 4.29 9.11
CA THR A 168 -6.57 3.60 8.68
C THR A 168 -6.90 2.39 9.55
N ARG A 169 -7.94 1.65 9.20
CA ARG A 169 -8.24 0.30 9.70
C ARG A 169 -7.89 -0.66 8.58
N MET A 170 -6.72 -1.25 8.67
CA MET A 170 -6.09 -2.00 7.61
C MET A 170 -6.29 -3.51 7.76
N GLY A 171 -6.15 -4.22 6.64
CA GLY A 171 -6.10 -5.69 6.61
C GLY A 171 -7.45 -6.37 6.51
N GLN A 172 -7.56 -7.58 7.07
CA GLN A 172 -8.72 -8.46 6.93
C GLN A 172 -10.04 -7.78 7.34
N GLN A 173 -10.03 -6.99 8.42
CA GLN A 173 -11.23 -6.28 8.88
C GLN A 173 -11.82 -5.31 7.84
N ALA A 174 -10.99 -4.76 6.96
CA ALA A 174 -11.47 -3.91 5.87
C ALA A 174 -12.14 -4.73 4.76
N LEU A 175 -11.61 -5.92 4.46
CA LEU A 175 -12.23 -6.85 3.50
C LEU A 175 -13.54 -7.43 4.04
N ASP A 176 -13.61 -7.76 5.32
CA ASP A 176 -14.85 -8.20 5.96
C ASP A 176 -15.95 -7.12 5.89
N GLN A 177 -15.55 -5.85 6.01
CA GLN A 177 -16.47 -4.69 5.82
C GLN A 177 -16.92 -4.53 4.37
N LEU A 178 -16.05 -4.85 3.40
CA LEU A 178 -16.38 -4.76 1.97
C LEU A 178 -17.36 -5.86 1.57
N GLY A 179 -17.16 -7.07 2.08
CA GLY A 179 -17.92 -8.27 1.68
C GLY A 179 -17.51 -8.83 0.31
N ASP A 180 -18.35 -9.73 -0.19
CA ASP A 180 -18.18 -10.42 -1.47
C ASP A 180 -18.67 -9.61 -2.67
#